data_e6606f13895400145ada51cd9748185b
#
_entry.id   e6606f13895400145ada51cd9748185b
#
_cell.length_a   1.000
_cell.length_b   1.000
_cell.length_c   1.000
_cell.angle_alpha   90.00
_cell.angle_beta   90.00
_cell.angle_gamma   90.00
#
_symmetry.space_group_name_H-M   'P 1'
#
loop_
_entity.id
_entity.type
_entity.pdbx_description
1 polymer ?
#
loop_
_entity_poly.entity_id
_entity_poly.type
_entity_poly.pdbx_seq_one_letter_code
_entity_poly.pdbx_strand_id
1 'polypeptide(L)'
;VYTAPGSQAKSKALQKAVYGAVVSRTGLVGNRANPMAESGLYVLRRTRMPAILIECGFMDSKTDVPTILKSYFAEQVAEGLLYGLREVFGLTEKKEERKRMSYTKRGNTHVVEVPVKDFAVRLVDRAKKSAYSGNYCNAGFFGNYNEGKDKFTLPVGHTVAAMATGNKWVNHYCAQRGKVSGGKLVYAEPGRTETTLFIRGNLADMGELSAPTEGCAYAIAGVPVLRHGQAVSWAEARAQGWEASSLYATWHIFAGYGQDRSKITVVALRTTTGNLIASGEGAKKLAALGLREAIKLDGGGSTILRVSGKTPVCTAGNRRICTVLTFGGNPYTAPTKTLAKGKRGEGVRWLQWELNDRGFACSVDGSFGPGTKEVLMAYQ
;
A
#
# COMPACT_ATOMS: atom_id res chain seq x y z
N VAL A 1 -5.65 -31.28 11.78
CA VAL A 1 -4.41 -30.91 12.49
C VAL A 1 -3.95 -32.10 13.30
N TYR A 2 -2.66 -32.45 13.22
CA TYR A 2 -2.10 -33.66 13.84
C TYR A 2 -1.07 -33.32 14.90
N THR A 3 -1.01 -34.15 15.93
CA THR A 3 0.09 -34.29 16.89
C THR A 3 0.66 -35.73 16.86
N ALA A 4 1.85 -35.96 17.43
CA ALA A 4 2.32 -37.32 17.64
C ALA A 4 1.54 -38.03 18.74
N PRO A 5 1.36 -39.36 18.68
CA PRO A 5 0.84 -40.15 19.80
C PRO A 5 1.69 -39.92 21.07
N GLY A 6 1.02 -39.69 22.19
CA GLY A 6 1.71 -39.38 23.45
C GLY A 6 2.41 -38.01 23.50
N SER A 7 2.09 -37.11 22.59
CA SER A 7 2.72 -35.77 22.56
C SER A 7 2.45 -34.96 23.82
N GLN A 8 3.35 -34.02 24.10
CA GLN A 8 3.30 -33.14 25.26
C GLN A 8 2.00 -32.29 25.28
N ALA A 9 1.56 -31.92 26.49
CA ALA A 9 0.38 -31.07 26.69
C ALA A 9 0.39 -29.79 25.86
N LYS A 10 1.56 -29.16 25.67
CA LYS A 10 1.73 -27.98 24.84
C LYS A 10 1.44 -28.22 23.34
N SER A 11 1.77 -29.42 22.81
CA SER A 11 1.42 -29.78 21.43
C SER A 11 -0.09 -29.90 21.27
N LYS A 12 -0.77 -30.51 22.23
CA LYS A 12 -2.24 -30.65 22.21
C LYS A 12 -2.95 -29.30 22.39
N ALA A 13 -2.44 -28.44 23.27
CA ALA A 13 -2.95 -27.08 23.41
C ALA A 13 -2.79 -26.27 22.12
N LEU A 14 -1.61 -26.37 21.47
CA LEU A 14 -1.34 -25.71 20.22
C LEU A 14 -2.24 -26.23 19.08
N GLN A 15 -2.45 -27.53 19.00
CA GLN A 15 -3.38 -28.16 18.05
C GLN A 15 -4.78 -27.58 18.18
N LYS A 16 -5.30 -27.47 19.39
CA LYS A 16 -6.64 -26.94 19.67
C LYS A 16 -6.75 -25.45 19.33
N ALA A 17 -5.80 -24.64 19.79
CA ALA A 17 -5.80 -23.19 19.58
C ALA A 17 -5.68 -22.84 18.09
N VAL A 18 -4.74 -23.48 17.39
CA VAL A 18 -4.52 -23.27 15.96
C VAL A 18 -5.70 -23.75 15.12
N TYR A 19 -6.24 -24.94 15.40
CA TYR A 19 -7.42 -25.43 14.69
C TYR A 19 -8.58 -24.45 14.78
N GLY A 20 -8.96 -24.04 16.00
CA GLY A 20 -10.05 -23.07 16.20
C GLY A 20 -9.82 -21.74 15.48
N ALA A 21 -8.60 -21.23 15.56
CA ALA A 21 -8.25 -19.95 14.94
C ALA A 21 -8.21 -20.00 13.40
N VAL A 22 -7.74 -21.10 12.81
CA VAL A 22 -7.73 -21.27 11.34
C VAL A 22 -9.14 -21.48 10.82
N VAL A 23 -9.93 -22.33 11.45
CA VAL A 23 -11.33 -22.59 11.06
C VAL A 23 -12.17 -21.31 11.10
N SER A 24 -12.04 -20.51 12.16
CA SER A 24 -12.80 -19.25 12.29
C SER A 24 -12.50 -18.23 11.18
N ARG A 25 -11.31 -18.30 10.57
CA ARG A 25 -10.87 -17.38 9.51
C ARG A 25 -11.16 -17.92 8.11
N THR A 26 -10.93 -19.21 7.90
CA THR A 26 -11.04 -19.81 6.56
C THR A 26 -12.39 -20.44 6.28
N GLY A 27 -13.14 -20.83 7.32
CA GLY A 27 -14.38 -21.59 7.21
C GLY A 27 -14.17 -23.09 6.89
N LEU A 28 -12.92 -23.55 6.73
CA LEU A 28 -12.62 -24.95 6.41
C LEU A 28 -12.50 -25.79 7.69
N VAL A 29 -13.55 -26.52 8.00
CA VAL A 29 -13.65 -27.32 9.24
C VAL A 29 -13.00 -28.71 9.15
N GLY A 30 -12.62 -29.14 7.94
CA GLY A 30 -12.10 -30.48 7.68
C GLY A 30 -13.23 -31.50 7.39
N ASN A 31 -12.83 -32.68 6.92
CA ASN A 31 -13.75 -33.74 6.47
C ASN A 31 -13.83 -34.94 7.45
N ARG A 32 -13.20 -34.86 8.62
CA ARG A 32 -13.18 -35.92 9.62
C ARG A 32 -14.06 -35.59 10.80
N ALA A 33 -14.67 -36.60 11.39
CA ALA A 33 -15.45 -36.45 12.62
C ALA A 33 -14.60 -35.88 13.79
N ASN A 34 -13.31 -36.22 13.82
CA ASN A 34 -12.34 -35.56 14.69
C ASN A 34 -11.23 -34.91 13.84
N PRO A 35 -11.28 -33.63 13.59
CA PRO A 35 -10.27 -32.90 12.80
C PRO A 35 -8.95 -32.71 13.57
N MET A 36 -8.91 -32.96 14.88
CA MET A 36 -7.73 -32.94 15.73
C MET A 36 -7.31 -34.38 16.07
N ALA A 37 -6.41 -34.94 15.29
CA ALA A 37 -6.01 -36.34 15.38
C ALA A 37 -4.55 -36.50 15.82
N GLU A 38 -4.21 -37.71 16.22
CA GLU A 38 -2.83 -38.14 16.45
C GLU A 38 -2.34 -38.95 15.24
N SER A 39 -1.08 -38.77 14.87
CA SER A 39 -0.45 -39.50 13.77
C SER A 39 1.04 -39.71 14.00
N GLY A 40 1.52 -40.92 13.70
CA GLY A 40 2.93 -41.29 13.79
C GLY A 40 3.85 -40.66 12.73
N LEU A 41 3.54 -39.49 12.21
CA LEU A 41 4.33 -38.80 11.20
C LEU A 41 5.75 -38.54 11.70
N TYR A 42 6.73 -38.77 10.81
CA TYR A 42 8.15 -38.69 11.15
C TYR A 42 8.53 -37.36 11.78
N VAL A 43 8.12 -36.25 11.17
CA VAL A 43 8.41 -34.88 11.62
C VAL A 43 7.87 -34.61 13.03
N LEU A 44 6.70 -35.14 13.38
CA LEU A 44 6.09 -34.96 14.70
C LEU A 44 6.78 -35.82 15.77
N ARG A 45 7.25 -37.05 15.42
CA ARG A 45 7.91 -37.95 16.36
C ARG A 45 9.36 -37.64 16.66
N ARG A 46 10.05 -36.97 15.74
CA ARG A 46 11.50 -36.67 15.84
C ARG A 46 11.83 -35.31 16.40
N THR A 47 10.83 -34.46 16.59
CA THR A 47 11.07 -33.14 17.21
C THR A 47 11.01 -33.25 18.75
N ARG A 48 11.86 -32.50 19.43
CA ARG A 48 11.85 -32.32 20.88
C ARG A 48 11.03 -31.12 21.34
N MET A 49 10.57 -30.32 20.39
CA MET A 49 9.72 -29.14 20.63
C MET A 49 8.24 -29.50 20.54
N PRO A 50 7.34 -28.75 21.15
CA PRO A 50 5.92 -28.85 20.84
C PRO A 50 5.71 -28.70 19.32
N ALA A 51 4.99 -29.65 18.73
CA ALA A 51 4.84 -29.74 17.29
C ALA A 51 3.41 -30.12 16.89
N ILE A 52 2.96 -29.52 15.81
CA ILE A 52 1.73 -29.85 15.10
C ILE A 52 2.00 -29.89 13.61
N LEU A 53 1.20 -30.64 12.87
CA LEU A 53 1.13 -30.63 11.42
C LEU A 53 -0.28 -30.23 11.02
N ILE A 54 -0.38 -29.25 10.11
CA ILE A 54 -1.66 -28.75 9.65
C ILE A 54 -1.79 -29.06 8.16
N GLU A 55 -2.90 -29.66 7.80
CA GLU A 55 -3.35 -29.78 6.42
C GLU A 55 -4.47 -28.76 6.22
N CYS A 56 -4.23 -27.78 5.38
CA CYS A 56 -5.09 -26.61 5.25
C CYS A 56 -6.27 -26.83 4.30
N GLY A 57 -6.36 -27.99 3.66
CA GLY A 57 -7.44 -28.38 2.75
C GLY A 57 -6.97 -29.41 1.72
N PHE A 58 -7.89 -29.87 0.89
CA PHE A 58 -7.66 -30.93 -0.09
C PHE A 58 -7.77 -30.38 -1.51
N MET A 59 -6.77 -30.69 -2.34
CA MET A 59 -6.66 -30.19 -3.70
C MET A 59 -7.68 -30.81 -4.67
N ASP A 60 -8.28 -31.93 -4.29
CA ASP A 60 -9.35 -32.63 -5.02
C ASP A 60 -10.76 -32.31 -4.48
N SER A 61 -10.87 -31.54 -3.41
CA SER A 61 -12.13 -31.17 -2.79
C SER A 61 -12.78 -30.00 -3.55
N LYS A 62 -13.99 -30.23 -4.06
CA LYS A 62 -14.81 -29.20 -4.72
C LYS A 62 -15.22 -28.06 -3.78
N THR A 63 -15.20 -28.27 -2.46
CA THR A 63 -15.52 -27.28 -1.45
C THR A 63 -14.31 -26.51 -0.96
N ASP A 64 -13.14 -27.18 -0.87
CA ASP A 64 -11.93 -26.56 -0.33
C ASP A 64 -11.20 -25.70 -1.39
N VAL A 65 -11.10 -26.22 -2.62
CA VAL A 65 -10.35 -25.57 -3.70
C VAL A 65 -10.77 -24.10 -3.94
N PRO A 66 -12.07 -23.74 -4.02
CA PRO A 66 -12.48 -22.35 -4.17
C PRO A 66 -12.02 -21.45 -3.01
N THR A 67 -11.82 -22.00 -1.82
CA THR A 67 -11.32 -21.28 -0.64
C THR A 67 -9.79 -21.19 -0.64
N ILE A 68 -9.10 -22.29 -0.95
CA ILE A 68 -7.63 -22.35 -1.01
C ILE A 68 -7.08 -21.41 -2.08
N LEU A 69 -7.75 -21.27 -3.21
CA LEU A 69 -7.34 -20.40 -4.31
C LEU A 69 -7.57 -18.91 -4.08
N LYS A 70 -8.26 -18.52 -3.00
CA LYS A 70 -8.40 -17.10 -2.66
C LYS A 70 -7.05 -16.49 -2.32
N SER A 71 -6.75 -15.34 -2.86
CA SER A 71 -5.45 -14.64 -2.70
C SER A 71 -5.07 -14.39 -1.22
N TYR A 72 -6.06 -14.26 -0.35
CA TYR A 72 -5.89 -14.01 1.10
C TYR A 72 -5.92 -15.29 1.96
N PHE A 73 -6.11 -16.48 1.38
CA PHE A 73 -6.20 -17.73 2.13
C PHE A 73 -4.95 -18.03 2.97
N ALA A 74 -3.76 -17.88 2.36
CA ALA A 74 -2.49 -18.12 3.05
C ALA A 74 -2.31 -17.14 4.24
N GLU A 75 -2.76 -15.90 4.10
CA GLU A 75 -2.72 -14.89 5.18
C GLU A 75 -3.65 -15.29 6.34
N GLN A 76 -4.87 -15.73 6.04
CA GLN A 76 -5.81 -16.21 7.05
C GLN A 76 -5.27 -17.41 7.84
N VAL A 77 -4.61 -18.35 7.16
CA VAL A 77 -3.95 -19.49 7.81
C VAL A 77 -2.78 -19.01 8.68
N ALA A 78 -1.93 -18.12 8.17
CA ALA A 78 -0.79 -17.58 8.91
C ALA A 78 -1.22 -16.82 10.17
N GLU A 79 -2.28 -16.02 10.09
CA GLU A 79 -2.86 -15.35 11.27
C GLU A 79 -3.43 -16.33 12.30
N GLY A 80 -4.08 -17.41 11.83
CA GLY A 80 -4.58 -18.46 12.70
C GLY A 80 -3.45 -19.20 13.44
N LEU A 81 -2.35 -19.47 12.73
CA LEU A 81 -1.12 -20.03 13.30
C LEU A 81 -0.51 -19.10 14.37
N LEU A 82 -0.37 -17.84 14.03
CA LEU A 82 0.20 -16.83 14.92
C LEU A 82 -0.64 -16.66 16.19
N TYR A 83 -1.97 -16.65 16.04
CA TYR A 83 -2.89 -16.62 17.18
C TYR A 83 -2.66 -17.80 18.13
N GLY A 84 -2.65 -19.02 17.59
CA GLY A 84 -2.45 -20.23 18.42
C GLY A 84 -1.08 -20.25 19.10
N LEU A 85 -0.02 -19.81 18.42
CA LEU A 85 1.31 -19.68 19.01
C LEU A 85 1.33 -18.66 20.16
N ARG A 86 0.70 -17.50 19.98
CA ARG A 86 0.59 -16.47 21.01
C ARG A 86 -0.16 -16.98 22.26
N GLU A 87 -1.28 -17.63 22.02
CA GLU A 87 -2.11 -18.16 23.11
C GLU A 87 -1.36 -19.22 23.94
N VAL A 88 -0.71 -20.17 23.28
CA VAL A 88 -0.09 -21.32 23.98
C VAL A 88 1.26 -20.99 24.59
N PHE A 89 2.04 -20.12 23.98
CA PHE A 89 3.38 -19.77 24.43
C PHE A 89 3.47 -18.43 25.13
N GLY A 90 2.35 -17.71 25.31
CA GLY A 90 2.34 -16.38 25.93
C GLY A 90 3.16 -15.37 25.14
N LEU A 91 3.25 -15.56 23.82
CA LEU A 91 3.99 -14.62 22.98
C LEU A 91 3.20 -13.32 22.93
N THR A 92 3.64 -12.36 23.69
CA THR A 92 3.18 -10.99 23.53
C THR A 92 3.69 -10.48 22.18
N GLU A 93 2.84 -9.71 21.46
CA GLU A 93 3.42 -8.86 20.43
C GLU A 93 4.56 -8.10 21.12
N LYS A 94 5.82 -8.31 20.68
CA LYS A 94 6.73 -7.19 20.77
C LYS A 94 5.92 -6.05 20.20
N LYS A 95 5.57 -5.05 21.02
CA LYS A 95 5.25 -3.74 20.48
C LYS A 95 6.50 -3.41 19.67
N GLU A 96 6.49 -3.82 18.39
CA GLU A 96 7.40 -3.14 17.46
C GLU A 96 7.04 -1.69 17.74
N GLU A 97 7.99 -0.97 18.30
CA GLU A 97 7.91 0.50 18.25
C GLU A 97 7.50 0.72 16.81
N ARG A 98 6.27 1.20 16.62
CA ARG A 98 5.68 1.36 15.28
C ARG A 98 6.78 2.00 14.51
N LYS A 99 7.46 1.25 13.61
CA LYS A 99 8.55 1.81 12.80
C LYS A 99 7.86 2.92 12.05
N ARG A 100 7.95 4.10 12.65
CA ARG A 100 7.33 5.31 12.14
C ARG A 100 7.99 5.58 10.81
N MET A 101 7.30 6.24 9.93
CA MET A 101 7.88 6.82 8.74
C MET A 101 9.21 7.49 9.10
N SER A 102 10.27 7.16 8.38
CA SER A 102 11.55 7.83 8.49
C SER A 102 11.75 8.81 7.34
N TYR A 103 12.49 9.87 7.59
CA TYR A 103 12.90 10.82 6.57
C TYR A 103 14.38 11.10 6.67
N THR A 104 15.09 10.96 5.58
CA THR A 104 16.53 11.25 5.46
C THR A 104 16.78 12.16 4.26
N LYS A 105 17.62 13.18 4.45
CA LYS A 105 18.10 14.04 3.37
C LYS A 105 19.62 13.90 3.24
N ARG A 106 20.09 13.63 2.02
CA ARG A 106 21.50 13.57 1.66
C ARG A 106 21.72 14.38 0.38
N GLY A 107 22.24 15.58 0.51
CA GLY A 107 22.37 16.51 -0.61
C GLY A 107 21.04 16.77 -1.30
N ASN A 108 20.95 16.43 -2.58
CA ASN A 108 19.76 16.59 -3.42
C ASN A 108 18.84 15.35 -3.41
N THR A 109 19.06 14.41 -2.50
CA THR A 109 18.26 13.18 -2.37
C THR A 109 17.49 13.24 -1.06
N HIS A 110 16.17 13.06 -1.16
CA HIS A 110 15.26 12.96 -0.03
C HIS A 110 14.65 11.57 -0.05
N VAL A 111 14.76 10.86 1.05
CA VAL A 111 14.30 9.47 1.19
C VAL A 111 13.27 9.41 2.31
N VAL A 112 12.12 8.83 2.03
CA VAL A 112 11.06 8.54 2.99
C VAL A 112 10.83 7.04 2.98
N GLU A 113 11.04 6.38 4.12
CA GLU A 113 10.64 4.98 4.31
C GLU A 113 9.33 4.95 5.10
N VAL A 114 8.37 4.20 4.61
CA VAL A 114 7.00 4.16 5.11
C VAL A 114 6.56 2.71 5.29
N PRO A 115 6.01 2.32 6.45
CA PRO A 115 5.32 1.05 6.57
C PRO A 115 4.19 0.95 5.54
N VAL A 116 4.03 -0.20 4.90
CA VAL A 116 2.98 -0.41 3.88
C VAL A 116 1.59 -0.09 4.41
N LYS A 117 1.31 -0.41 5.67
CA LYS A 117 0.02 -0.09 6.33
C LYS A 117 -0.27 1.41 6.46
N ASP A 118 0.77 2.24 6.41
CA ASP A 118 0.67 3.71 6.53
C ASP A 118 0.81 4.39 5.15
N PHE A 119 0.65 3.63 4.06
CA PHE A 119 0.80 4.08 2.69
C PHE A 119 -0.53 3.98 1.95
N ALA A 120 -0.87 4.99 1.16
CA ALA A 120 -2.03 4.96 0.29
C ALA A 120 -1.80 5.72 -1.01
N VAL A 121 -2.48 5.30 -2.07
CA VAL A 121 -2.60 6.04 -3.32
C VAL A 121 -3.97 6.73 -3.33
N ARG A 122 -4.00 8.05 -3.55
CA ARG A 122 -5.24 8.82 -3.58
C ARG A 122 -5.41 9.55 -4.91
N LEU A 123 -6.60 9.47 -5.47
CA LEU A 123 -7.00 10.27 -6.63
C LEU A 123 -7.48 11.63 -6.13
N VAL A 124 -6.82 12.69 -6.60
CA VAL A 124 -7.10 14.07 -6.15
C VAL A 124 -7.62 14.95 -7.27
N ASP A 125 -7.78 14.42 -8.44
CA ASP A 125 -8.25 15.03 -9.69
C ASP A 125 -8.07 16.56 -9.78
N ARG A 126 -7.09 16.99 -10.55
CA ARG A 126 -6.75 18.41 -10.76
C ARG A 126 -6.51 19.24 -9.49
N ALA A 127 -6.22 18.61 -8.36
CA ALA A 127 -5.86 19.37 -7.17
C ALA A 127 -4.53 20.11 -7.37
N LYS A 128 -4.44 21.32 -6.83
CA LYS A 128 -3.15 22.01 -6.75
C LYS A 128 -2.20 21.17 -5.94
N LYS A 129 -0.98 20.94 -6.43
CA LYS A 129 0.01 20.06 -5.78
C LYS A 129 0.32 20.46 -4.33
N SER A 130 0.14 21.73 -3.96
CA SER A 130 0.34 22.25 -2.62
C SER A 130 -0.91 22.20 -1.74
N ALA A 131 -2.07 21.81 -2.27
CA ALA A 131 -3.34 21.87 -1.55
C ALA A 131 -3.58 20.68 -0.61
N TYR A 132 -2.87 19.56 -0.81
CA TYR A 132 -3.04 18.39 0.03
C TYR A 132 -2.34 18.58 1.40
N SER A 133 -2.93 18.02 2.45
CA SER A 133 -2.40 18.12 3.82
C SER A 133 -1.68 16.85 4.25
N GLY A 134 -0.75 16.96 5.21
CA GLY A 134 -0.03 15.81 5.76
C GLY A 134 1.25 15.46 5.00
N ASN A 135 1.67 14.22 5.13
CA ASN A 135 2.84 13.68 4.47
C ASN A 135 2.44 13.08 3.12
N TYR A 136 2.98 13.58 2.04
CA TYR A 136 2.64 13.11 0.69
C TYR A 136 3.68 13.48 -0.35
N CYS A 137 3.61 12.82 -1.49
CA CYS A 137 4.22 13.29 -2.74
C CYS A 137 3.24 13.16 -3.91
N ASN A 138 3.54 13.84 -5.03
CA ASN A 138 2.87 13.53 -6.29
C ASN A 138 3.16 12.08 -6.69
N ALA A 139 2.22 11.48 -7.42
CA ALA A 139 2.31 10.08 -7.77
C ALA A 139 2.44 9.86 -9.28
N GLY A 140 1.50 9.16 -9.90
CA GLY A 140 1.58 8.73 -11.28
C GLY A 140 1.56 9.84 -12.30
N PHE A 141 2.02 9.51 -13.49
CA PHE A 141 1.82 10.30 -14.68
C PHE A 141 0.33 10.45 -14.99
N PHE A 142 -0.07 11.51 -15.64
CA PHE A 142 -1.47 11.77 -15.94
C PHE A 142 -1.66 12.57 -17.22
N GLY A 143 -2.81 12.37 -17.86
CA GLY A 143 -3.31 13.20 -18.94
C GLY A 143 -4.30 14.26 -18.44
N ASN A 144 -4.36 15.39 -19.13
CA ASN A 144 -5.38 16.40 -18.92
C ASN A 144 -6.43 16.27 -20.02
N TYR A 145 -7.68 16.21 -19.62
CA TYR A 145 -8.82 16.02 -20.51
C TYR A 145 -9.82 17.17 -20.34
N ASN A 146 -10.48 17.53 -21.44
CA ASN A 146 -11.56 18.49 -21.45
C ASN A 146 -12.77 17.83 -22.13
N GLU A 147 -13.92 17.87 -21.49
CA GLU A 147 -15.18 17.41 -22.05
C GLU A 147 -16.25 18.48 -21.84
N GLY A 148 -16.56 19.22 -22.88
CA GLY A 148 -17.42 20.40 -22.77
C GLY A 148 -16.81 21.43 -21.81
N LYS A 149 -17.53 21.74 -20.71
CA LYS A 149 -17.03 22.62 -19.64
C LYS A 149 -16.22 21.90 -18.58
N ASP A 150 -16.23 20.58 -18.57
CA ASP A 150 -15.56 19.77 -17.57
C ASP A 150 -14.09 19.57 -17.92
N LYS A 151 -13.24 19.78 -16.93
CA LYS A 151 -11.80 19.56 -17.01
C LYS A 151 -11.41 18.58 -15.93
N PHE A 152 -10.83 17.47 -16.32
CA PHE A 152 -10.41 16.42 -15.39
C PHE A 152 -9.03 15.87 -15.75
N THR A 153 -8.44 15.10 -14.84
CA THR A 153 -7.17 14.40 -15.04
C THR A 153 -7.38 12.91 -14.85
N LEU A 154 -6.68 12.11 -15.66
CA LEU A 154 -6.68 10.66 -15.52
C LEU A 154 -5.26 10.14 -15.39
N PRO A 155 -5.02 9.13 -14.54
CA PRO A 155 -3.72 8.47 -14.47
C PRO A 155 -3.35 7.86 -15.83
N VAL A 156 -2.06 7.90 -16.14
CA VAL A 156 -1.46 7.11 -17.21
C VAL A 156 -0.87 5.86 -16.55
N GLY A 157 -1.37 4.69 -16.95
CA GLY A 157 -0.97 3.41 -16.37
C GLY A 157 -1.90 2.91 -15.25
N HIS A 158 -1.72 1.65 -14.89
CA HIS A 158 -2.55 0.97 -13.90
C HIS A 158 -2.49 1.67 -12.56
N THR A 159 -3.63 2.07 -12.05
CA THR A 159 -3.75 2.76 -10.76
C THR A 159 -4.98 2.27 -10.01
N VAL A 160 -4.80 1.79 -8.79
CA VAL A 160 -5.87 1.58 -7.81
C VAL A 160 -5.68 2.62 -6.72
N ALA A 161 -6.59 3.55 -6.64
CA ALA A 161 -6.51 4.70 -5.74
C ALA A 161 -7.79 4.88 -4.95
N ALA A 162 -7.69 5.40 -3.73
CA ALA A 162 -8.85 5.85 -2.97
C ALA A 162 -9.40 7.15 -3.60
N MET A 163 -10.70 7.15 -3.85
CA MET A 163 -11.47 8.31 -4.29
C MET A 163 -12.47 8.71 -3.22
N ALA A 164 -12.70 10.00 -3.08
CA ALA A 164 -13.79 10.50 -2.25
C ALA A 164 -15.14 10.24 -2.94
N THR A 165 -15.99 9.43 -2.31
CA THR A 165 -17.35 9.15 -2.75
C THR A 165 -18.28 9.55 -1.61
N GLY A 166 -18.89 10.74 -1.73
CA GLY A 166 -19.55 11.37 -0.59
C GLY A 166 -18.56 11.57 0.57
N ASN A 167 -18.90 11.04 1.74
CA ASN A 167 -18.08 11.15 2.95
C ASN A 167 -17.10 9.99 3.16
N LYS A 168 -16.89 9.12 2.15
CA LYS A 168 -16.01 7.95 2.26
C LYS A 168 -14.93 7.94 1.21
N TRP A 169 -13.77 7.41 1.57
CA TRP A 169 -12.75 7.02 0.62
C TRP A 169 -13.01 5.57 0.17
N VAL A 170 -13.15 5.36 -1.12
CA VAL A 170 -13.38 4.04 -1.72
C VAL A 170 -12.29 3.79 -2.75
N ASN A 171 -11.70 2.61 -2.72
CA ASN A 171 -10.69 2.24 -3.69
C ASN A 171 -11.34 1.90 -5.03
N HIS A 172 -10.85 2.55 -6.07
CA HIS A 172 -11.29 2.34 -7.44
C HIS A 172 -10.10 2.01 -8.33
N TYR A 173 -10.33 1.11 -9.26
CA TYR A 173 -9.42 0.92 -10.37
C TYR A 173 -9.61 2.08 -11.36
N CYS A 174 -8.55 2.83 -11.55
CA CYS A 174 -8.45 3.84 -12.58
C CYS A 174 -7.57 3.26 -13.69
N ALA A 175 -8.19 2.74 -14.74
CA ALA A 175 -7.45 2.25 -15.88
C ALA A 175 -6.82 3.39 -16.67
N GLN A 176 -5.83 3.04 -17.46
CA GLN A 176 -5.23 3.95 -18.41
C GLN A 176 -6.31 4.58 -19.30
N ARG A 177 -6.34 5.91 -19.37
CA ARG A 177 -7.33 6.70 -20.13
C ARG A 177 -8.79 6.36 -19.81
N GLY A 178 -9.08 5.97 -18.59
CA GLY A 178 -10.44 5.79 -18.12
C GLY A 178 -11.09 7.12 -17.76
N LYS A 179 -12.38 7.22 -17.95
CA LYS A 179 -13.21 8.37 -17.49
C LYS A 179 -13.85 7.99 -16.16
N VAL A 180 -13.69 8.85 -15.17
CA VAL A 180 -14.37 8.73 -13.90
C VAL A 180 -15.41 9.85 -13.78
N SER A 181 -16.68 9.49 -13.64
CA SER A 181 -17.78 10.43 -13.45
C SER A 181 -18.61 10.00 -12.25
N GLY A 182 -18.88 10.93 -11.32
CA GLY A 182 -19.68 10.66 -10.12
C GLY A 182 -19.08 9.56 -9.22
N GLY A 183 -17.74 9.44 -9.18
CA GLY A 183 -17.07 8.41 -8.40
C GLY A 183 -17.09 7.00 -8.99
N LYS A 184 -17.56 6.84 -10.22
CA LYS A 184 -17.57 5.56 -10.95
C LYS A 184 -16.68 5.63 -12.18
N LEU A 185 -15.94 4.55 -12.43
CA LEU A 185 -15.24 4.37 -13.70
C LEU A 185 -16.28 4.15 -14.80
N VAL A 186 -16.35 5.07 -15.75
CA VAL A 186 -17.34 5.04 -16.84
C VAL A 186 -16.75 4.43 -18.11
N TYR A 187 -15.45 4.53 -18.28
CA TYR A 187 -14.74 4.00 -19.44
C TYR A 187 -13.28 3.69 -19.09
N ALA A 188 -12.78 2.59 -19.60
CA ALA A 188 -11.36 2.22 -19.52
C ALA A 188 -10.89 1.67 -20.87
N GLU A 189 -9.78 2.19 -21.39
CA GLU A 189 -9.12 1.53 -22.51
C GLU A 189 -8.44 0.24 -22.04
N PRO A 190 -8.33 -0.79 -22.90
CA PRO A 190 -7.57 -2.00 -22.59
C PRO A 190 -6.16 -1.63 -22.14
N GLY A 191 -5.77 -2.11 -20.97
CA GLY A 191 -4.47 -1.82 -20.39
C GLY A 191 -3.34 -2.47 -21.15
N ARG A 192 -2.20 -1.79 -21.23
CA ARG A 192 -0.92 -2.40 -21.61
C ARG A 192 -0.35 -3.14 -20.41
N THR A 193 0.55 -4.08 -20.65
CA THR A 193 1.37 -4.63 -19.57
C THR A 193 2.38 -3.59 -19.12
N GLU A 194 2.30 -3.20 -17.85
CA GLU A 194 3.10 -2.13 -17.27
C GLU A 194 3.67 -2.54 -15.92
N THR A 195 4.89 -2.10 -15.62
CA THR A 195 5.48 -2.29 -14.29
C THR A 195 4.69 -1.48 -13.28
N THR A 196 4.10 -2.20 -12.34
CA THR A 196 3.17 -1.65 -11.33
C THR A 196 3.64 -2.02 -9.94
N LEU A 197 3.78 -1.01 -9.07
CA LEU A 197 3.91 -1.19 -7.63
C LEU A 197 2.49 -1.36 -7.07
N PHE A 198 2.26 -2.43 -6.32
CA PHE A 198 0.96 -2.71 -5.73
C PHE A 198 1.07 -3.24 -4.31
N ILE A 199 0.00 -3.05 -3.54
CA ILE A 199 -0.09 -3.47 -2.14
C ILE A 199 -1.16 -4.53 -2.02
N ARG A 200 -0.77 -5.66 -1.43
CA ARG A 200 -1.65 -6.76 -1.08
C ARG A 200 -1.41 -7.13 0.39
N GLY A 201 -2.47 -7.07 1.21
CA GLY A 201 -2.32 -7.19 2.65
C GLY A 201 -1.34 -6.15 3.20
N ASN A 202 -0.33 -6.59 3.93
CA ASN A 202 0.69 -5.75 4.54
C ASN A 202 2.03 -5.75 3.78
N LEU A 203 2.04 -6.17 2.53
CA LEU A 203 3.24 -6.27 1.71
C LEU A 203 3.13 -5.46 0.41
N ALA A 204 4.22 -4.83 0.05
CA ALA A 204 4.42 -4.26 -1.27
C ALA A 204 4.91 -5.33 -2.24
N ASP A 205 4.48 -5.25 -3.48
CA ASP A 205 4.95 -6.09 -4.57
C ASP A 205 5.09 -5.27 -5.85
N MET A 206 5.84 -5.79 -6.81
CA MET A 206 6.03 -5.16 -8.11
C MET A 206 6.04 -6.22 -9.20
N GLY A 207 5.33 -5.93 -10.28
CA GLY A 207 5.27 -6.85 -11.41
C GLY A 207 4.79 -6.14 -12.67
N GLU A 208 4.96 -6.81 -13.80
CA GLU A 208 4.38 -6.38 -15.06
C GLU A 208 2.95 -6.90 -15.14
N LEU A 209 2.00 -5.99 -15.06
CA LEU A 209 0.58 -6.31 -15.01
C LEU A 209 -0.13 -5.78 -16.25
N SER A 210 -1.05 -6.56 -16.80
CA SER A 210 -2.03 -6.13 -17.82
C SER A 210 -3.31 -5.57 -17.17
N ALA A 211 -3.53 -5.88 -15.90
CA ALA A 211 -4.60 -5.35 -15.05
C ALA A 211 -4.19 -5.47 -13.58
N PRO A 212 -4.77 -4.67 -12.66
CA PRO A 212 -4.57 -4.87 -11.24
C PRO A 212 -5.04 -6.26 -10.81
N THR A 213 -4.27 -6.87 -9.93
CA THR A 213 -4.62 -8.20 -9.39
C THR A 213 -5.74 -8.08 -8.36
N GLU A 214 -6.57 -9.12 -8.29
CA GLU A 214 -7.60 -9.23 -7.26
C GLU A 214 -6.99 -9.13 -5.85
N GLY A 215 -7.70 -8.46 -4.93
CA GLY A 215 -7.23 -8.24 -3.56
C GLY A 215 -6.13 -7.17 -3.40
N CYS A 216 -5.83 -6.42 -4.47
CA CYS A 216 -4.91 -5.29 -4.42
C CYS A 216 -5.59 -4.09 -3.74
N ALA A 217 -5.03 -3.62 -2.62
CA ALA A 217 -5.55 -2.45 -1.92
C ALA A 217 -5.22 -1.15 -2.68
N TYR A 218 -3.98 -1.04 -3.15
CA TYR A 218 -3.48 0.09 -3.93
C TYR A 218 -2.56 -0.41 -5.03
N ALA A 219 -2.53 0.28 -6.15
CA ALA A 219 -1.58 0.06 -7.23
C ALA A 219 -1.22 1.36 -7.93
N ILE A 220 -0.01 1.44 -8.44
CA ILE A 220 0.43 2.55 -9.28
C ILE A 220 1.50 2.09 -10.26
N ALA A 221 1.26 2.30 -11.55
CA ALA A 221 2.24 2.03 -12.58
C ALA A 221 3.23 3.19 -12.71
N GLY A 222 4.43 2.86 -13.15
CA GLY A 222 5.48 3.83 -13.41
C GLY A 222 6.55 3.29 -14.34
N VAL A 223 7.46 4.17 -14.75
CA VAL A 223 8.61 3.77 -15.57
C VAL A 223 9.49 2.83 -14.75
N PRO A 224 9.73 1.58 -15.19
CA PRO A 224 10.59 0.66 -14.47
C PRO A 224 12.03 1.18 -14.43
N VAL A 225 12.65 1.12 -13.27
CA VAL A 225 14.04 1.59 -13.06
C VAL A 225 14.92 0.51 -12.47
N LEU A 226 14.39 -0.24 -11.51
CA LEU A 226 15.12 -1.28 -10.80
C LEU A 226 14.26 -2.53 -10.69
N ARG A 227 14.82 -3.68 -11.05
CA ARG A 227 14.18 -5.01 -10.94
C ARG A 227 15.19 -6.00 -10.36
N HIS A 228 14.84 -6.66 -9.26
CA HIS A 228 15.71 -7.60 -8.53
C HIS A 228 17.12 -7.03 -8.20
N GLY A 229 17.19 -5.72 -7.96
CA GLY A 229 18.43 -5.02 -7.71
C GLY A 229 19.24 -4.67 -8.97
N GLN A 230 18.74 -4.95 -10.16
CA GLN A 230 19.39 -4.65 -11.43
C GLN A 230 18.69 -3.52 -12.17
N ALA A 231 19.45 -2.72 -12.90
CA ALA A 231 18.90 -1.65 -13.72
C ALA A 231 18.02 -2.21 -14.85
N VAL A 232 16.82 -1.66 -14.99
CA VAL A 232 15.95 -1.92 -16.15
C VAL A 232 16.40 -1.03 -17.30
N SER A 233 16.51 -1.59 -18.49
CA SER A 233 16.92 -0.85 -19.68
C SER A 233 15.83 0.09 -20.17
N TRP A 234 16.24 1.17 -20.85
CA TRP A 234 15.26 2.07 -21.47
C TRP A 234 14.46 1.37 -22.60
N ALA A 235 15.05 0.37 -23.27
CA ALA A 235 14.36 -0.42 -24.28
C ALA A 235 13.16 -1.19 -23.67
N GLU A 236 13.34 -1.81 -22.49
CA GLU A 236 12.25 -2.48 -21.76
C GLU A 236 11.16 -1.50 -21.33
N ALA A 237 11.54 -0.31 -20.82
CA ALA A 237 10.57 0.72 -20.46
C ALA A 237 9.76 1.20 -21.67
N ARG A 238 10.40 1.39 -22.82
CA ARG A 238 9.72 1.75 -24.07
C ARG A 238 8.78 0.67 -24.58
N ALA A 239 9.12 -0.59 -24.41
CA ALA A 239 8.24 -1.71 -24.77
C ALA A 239 6.92 -1.68 -23.99
N GLN A 240 6.95 -1.15 -22.76
CA GLN A 240 5.74 -0.87 -21.94
C GLN A 240 5.04 0.44 -22.34
N GLY A 241 5.51 1.15 -23.36
CA GLY A 241 4.92 2.36 -23.91
C GLY A 241 5.26 3.64 -23.15
N TRP A 242 6.28 3.64 -22.29
CA TRP A 242 6.77 4.86 -21.66
C TRP A 242 7.52 5.74 -22.65
N GLU A 243 7.22 7.04 -22.63
CA GLU A 243 7.80 8.02 -23.55
C GLU A 243 9.03 8.71 -22.96
N ALA A 244 9.95 9.13 -23.85
CA ALA A 244 11.17 9.83 -23.44
C ALA A 244 10.91 11.13 -22.67
N SER A 245 9.79 11.80 -22.93
CA SER A 245 9.36 13.02 -22.20
C SER A 245 9.27 12.79 -20.69
N SER A 246 8.99 11.57 -20.26
CA SER A 246 8.95 11.18 -18.83
C SER A 246 10.33 11.23 -18.15
N LEU A 247 11.41 11.31 -18.91
CA LEU A 247 12.78 11.18 -18.43
C LEU A 247 13.49 12.52 -18.21
N TYR A 248 13.01 13.58 -18.85
CA TYR A 248 13.63 14.92 -18.81
C TYR A 248 13.03 15.75 -17.68
N ALA A 249 13.38 15.42 -16.46
CA ALA A 249 12.97 16.19 -15.30
C ALA A 249 14.18 16.62 -14.48
N THR A 250 14.11 17.81 -13.87
CA THR A 250 15.12 18.24 -12.89
C THR A 250 14.91 17.58 -11.52
N TRP A 251 13.67 17.20 -11.21
CA TRP A 251 13.29 16.41 -10.05
C TRP A 251 12.59 15.14 -10.50
N HIS A 252 12.94 14.06 -9.84
CA HIS A 252 12.38 12.73 -10.06
C HIS A 252 11.78 12.21 -8.76
N ILE A 253 10.60 11.63 -8.83
CA ILE A 253 10.00 10.86 -7.74
C ILE A 253 10.08 9.38 -8.10
N PHE A 254 10.58 8.59 -7.17
CA PHE A 254 10.63 7.14 -7.27
C PHE A 254 9.87 6.52 -6.10
N ALA A 255 9.30 5.35 -6.33
CA ALA A 255 8.72 4.51 -5.29
C ALA A 255 9.14 3.06 -5.51
N GLY A 256 9.40 2.35 -4.42
CA GLY A 256 9.82 0.95 -4.49
C GLY A 256 10.05 0.37 -3.11
N TYR A 257 10.69 -0.78 -3.05
CA TYR A 257 11.02 -1.47 -1.80
C TYR A 257 12.34 -2.23 -1.92
N GLY A 258 12.91 -2.53 -0.75
CA GLY A 258 14.12 -3.32 -0.62
C GLY A 258 13.82 -4.79 -0.29
N GLN A 259 14.67 -5.41 0.56
CA GLN A 259 14.46 -6.77 1.04
C GLN A 259 13.18 -6.88 1.90
N ASP A 260 12.91 -5.86 2.72
CA ASP A 260 11.73 -5.79 3.58
C ASP A 260 10.55 -5.21 2.81
N ARG A 261 9.66 -6.10 2.35
CA ARG A 261 8.46 -5.76 1.58
C ARG A 261 7.33 -5.15 2.43
N SER A 262 7.47 -5.13 3.75
CA SER A 262 6.53 -4.44 4.64
C SER A 262 6.71 -2.93 4.65
N LYS A 263 7.68 -2.41 3.88
CA LYS A 263 7.99 -0.99 3.73
C LYS A 263 8.07 -0.58 2.28
N ILE A 264 7.63 0.64 2.03
CA ILE A 264 7.85 1.35 0.77
C ILE A 264 8.84 2.47 1.01
N THR A 265 9.77 2.63 0.09
CA THR A 265 10.70 3.74 0.05
C THR A 265 10.32 4.68 -1.08
N VAL A 266 10.04 5.93 -0.73
CA VAL A 266 9.80 7.02 -1.67
C VAL A 266 11.07 7.88 -1.73
N VAL A 267 11.55 8.16 -2.93
CA VAL A 267 12.77 8.96 -3.14
C VAL A 267 12.45 10.15 -4.04
N ALA A 268 12.71 11.36 -3.54
CA ALA A 268 12.78 12.56 -4.39
C ALA A 268 14.26 12.87 -4.65
N LEU A 269 14.63 12.86 -5.91
CA LEU A 269 16.01 13.07 -6.36
C LEU A 269 16.07 14.21 -7.37
N ARG A 270 16.94 15.20 -7.10
CA ARG A 270 17.27 16.24 -8.07
C ARG A 270 18.49 15.85 -8.88
N THR A 271 18.39 15.98 -10.19
CA THR A 271 19.55 15.91 -11.08
C THR A 271 19.79 17.24 -11.77
N THR A 272 21.04 17.54 -12.06
CA THR A 272 21.45 18.71 -12.86
C THR A 272 21.83 18.30 -14.28
N THR A 273 22.06 17.03 -14.54
CA THR A 273 22.56 16.52 -15.82
C THR A 273 21.98 15.15 -16.15
N GLY A 274 21.61 14.99 -17.42
CA GLY A 274 21.38 13.70 -18.03
C GLY A 274 20.07 12.98 -17.65
N ASN A 275 19.82 11.94 -18.40
CA ASN A 275 18.70 11.03 -18.22
C ASN A 275 19.09 9.89 -17.26
N LEU A 276 18.70 9.99 -16.00
CA LEU A 276 19.06 9.03 -14.93
C LEU A 276 18.63 7.59 -15.25
N ILE A 277 17.61 7.40 -16.09
CA ILE A 277 17.09 6.07 -16.41
C ILE A 277 17.87 5.49 -17.58
N ALA A 278 18.04 6.25 -18.67
CA ALA A 278 18.79 5.78 -19.82
C ALA A 278 20.27 5.50 -19.52
N SER A 279 20.87 6.28 -18.60
CA SER A 279 22.25 6.08 -18.15
C SER A 279 22.41 4.98 -17.08
N GLY A 280 21.30 4.48 -16.52
CA GLY A 280 21.31 3.55 -15.39
C GLY A 280 21.75 4.19 -14.05
N GLU A 281 22.03 5.50 -14.00
CA GLU A 281 22.45 6.16 -12.76
C GLU A 281 21.35 6.19 -11.71
N GLY A 282 20.09 6.35 -12.13
CA GLY A 282 18.95 6.28 -11.23
C GLY A 282 18.90 4.93 -10.51
N ALA A 283 19.04 3.85 -11.27
CA ALA A 283 19.07 2.50 -10.70
C ALA A 283 20.22 2.32 -9.71
N LYS A 284 21.44 2.75 -10.05
CA LYS A 284 22.61 2.69 -9.15
C LYS A 284 22.36 3.45 -7.84
N LYS A 285 21.79 4.65 -7.92
CA LYS A 285 21.46 5.46 -6.74
C LYS A 285 20.39 4.80 -5.86
N LEU A 286 19.36 4.24 -6.47
CA LEU A 286 18.29 3.55 -5.74
C LEU A 286 18.79 2.24 -5.10
N ALA A 287 19.59 1.45 -5.83
CA ALA A 287 20.22 0.26 -5.27
C ALA A 287 21.14 0.57 -4.08
N ALA A 288 21.90 1.66 -4.16
CA ALA A 288 22.74 2.14 -3.04
C ALA A 288 21.93 2.60 -1.81
N LEU A 289 20.64 2.91 -1.98
CA LEU A 289 19.69 3.16 -0.90
C LEU A 289 19.01 1.88 -0.38
N GLY A 290 19.38 0.70 -0.91
CA GLY A 290 18.87 -0.59 -0.49
C GLY A 290 17.60 -1.04 -1.22
N LEU A 291 17.13 -0.33 -2.25
CA LEU A 291 15.99 -0.76 -3.05
C LEU A 291 16.37 -1.94 -3.96
N ARG A 292 15.44 -2.85 -4.13
CA ARG A 292 15.54 -3.97 -5.08
C ARG A 292 14.56 -3.83 -6.25
N GLU A 293 13.42 -3.24 -5.98
CA GLU A 293 12.39 -2.94 -6.96
C GLU A 293 12.08 -1.45 -6.90
N ALA A 294 12.01 -0.77 -8.04
CA ALA A 294 11.67 0.63 -8.09
C ALA A 294 11.09 1.06 -9.45
N ILE A 295 10.10 1.94 -9.38
CA ILE A 295 9.55 2.67 -10.51
C ILE A 295 9.78 4.17 -10.35
N LYS A 296 9.91 4.88 -11.47
CA LYS A 296 9.83 6.33 -11.52
C LYS A 296 8.37 6.74 -11.72
N LEU A 297 7.95 7.68 -10.89
CA LEU A 297 6.66 8.36 -10.96
C LEU A 297 6.78 9.72 -11.68
N ASP A 298 5.70 10.49 -11.74
CA ASP A 298 5.73 11.81 -12.35
C ASP A 298 6.72 12.72 -11.59
N GLY A 299 7.29 13.65 -12.32
CA GLY A 299 8.36 14.53 -11.82
C GLY A 299 8.27 15.93 -12.39
N GLY A 300 9.41 16.61 -12.50
CA GLY A 300 9.50 17.94 -13.09
C GLY A 300 8.53 18.92 -12.45
N GLY A 301 7.68 19.56 -13.26
CA GLY A 301 6.69 20.56 -12.81
C GLY A 301 5.64 20.03 -11.82
N SER A 302 5.41 18.72 -11.77
CA SER A 302 4.49 18.08 -10.83
C SER A 302 5.10 17.82 -9.46
N THR A 303 6.43 17.88 -9.33
CA THR A 303 7.14 17.44 -8.13
C THR A 303 6.71 18.19 -6.89
N ILE A 304 6.29 17.42 -5.92
CA ILE A 304 6.16 17.80 -4.52
C ILE A 304 6.47 16.59 -3.64
N LEU A 305 7.26 16.79 -2.60
CA LEU A 305 7.40 15.87 -1.46
C LEU A 305 7.25 16.70 -0.19
N ARG A 306 6.23 16.44 0.57
CA ARG A 306 5.96 17.10 1.84
C ARG A 306 6.05 16.11 2.98
N VAL A 307 6.88 16.44 3.94
CA VAL A 307 7.04 15.69 5.20
C VAL A 307 6.86 16.68 6.34
N SER A 308 6.02 16.35 7.29
CA SER A 308 5.71 17.21 8.46
C SER A 308 6.99 17.62 9.19
N GLY A 309 7.11 18.89 9.52
CA GLY A 309 8.31 19.46 10.17
C GLY A 309 9.54 19.58 9.28
N LYS A 310 9.43 19.35 7.96
CA LYS A 310 10.53 19.50 7.01
C LYS A 310 10.18 20.50 5.91
N THR A 311 11.20 21.15 5.35
CA THR A 311 11.02 22.00 4.17
C THR A 311 10.54 21.15 3.00
N PRO A 312 9.41 21.47 2.38
CA PRO A 312 8.92 20.69 1.25
C PRO A 312 9.88 20.74 0.05
N VAL A 313 10.06 19.61 -0.62
CA VAL A 313 10.60 19.58 -1.98
C VAL A 313 9.47 19.94 -2.91
N CYS A 314 9.58 21.03 -3.64
CA CYS A 314 8.55 21.49 -4.56
C CYS A 314 9.18 22.27 -5.69
N THR A 315 8.83 21.93 -6.92
CA THR A 315 9.19 22.75 -8.08
C THR A 315 8.33 24.01 -8.13
N ALA A 316 8.85 25.05 -8.80
CA ALA A 316 8.12 26.31 -8.99
C ALA A 316 6.76 26.07 -9.67
N GLY A 317 5.84 26.99 -9.42
CA GLY A 317 4.47 26.92 -9.92
C GLY A 317 3.56 25.97 -9.15
N ASN A 318 2.26 26.12 -9.33
CA ASN A 318 1.25 25.34 -8.63
C ASN A 318 0.47 24.46 -9.61
N ARG A 319 1.21 23.55 -10.27
CA ARG A 319 0.64 22.60 -11.24
C ARG A 319 -0.44 21.76 -10.58
N ARG A 320 -1.51 21.50 -11.30
CA ARG A 320 -2.54 20.54 -10.88
C ARG A 320 -2.06 19.13 -11.15
N ILE A 321 -2.34 18.21 -10.22
CA ILE A 321 -1.92 16.81 -10.28
C ILE A 321 -3.14 15.90 -10.16
N CYS A 322 -2.99 14.65 -10.59
CA CYS A 322 -4.05 13.65 -10.61
C CYS A 322 -4.06 12.80 -9.35
N THR A 323 -2.90 12.29 -8.95
CA THR A 323 -2.75 11.34 -7.85
C THR A 323 -1.64 11.76 -6.89
N VAL A 324 -1.79 11.36 -5.64
CA VAL A 324 -0.76 11.51 -4.60
C VAL A 324 -0.51 10.18 -3.90
N LEU A 325 0.73 9.95 -3.47
CA LEU A 325 1.06 8.97 -2.45
C LEU A 325 0.99 9.67 -1.10
N THR A 326 0.19 9.14 -0.20
CA THR A 326 0.13 9.61 1.19
C THR A 326 0.80 8.60 2.09
N PHE A 327 1.48 9.06 3.14
CA PHE A 327 2.28 8.20 3.98
C PHE A 327 2.51 8.73 5.39
N GLY A 328 2.82 7.78 6.28
CA GLY A 328 3.04 8.04 7.70
C GLY A 328 1.74 8.19 8.49
N GLY A 329 1.83 8.01 9.78
CA GLY A 329 0.73 8.23 10.72
C GLY A 329 0.33 9.70 10.81
N ASN A 330 -0.67 9.99 11.62
CA ASN A 330 -1.21 11.34 11.79
C ASN A 330 -0.09 12.35 12.15
N PRO A 331 0.18 13.35 11.31
CA PRO A 331 1.25 14.32 11.53
C PRO A 331 0.88 15.40 12.57
N TYR A 332 -0.36 15.41 13.02
CA TYR A 332 -0.90 16.41 13.93
C TYR A 332 -0.95 15.88 15.36
N THR A 333 -0.96 16.79 16.33
CA THR A 333 -1.04 16.44 17.74
C THR A 333 -2.49 16.13 18.14
N ALA A 334 -2.68 15.00 18.81
CA ALA A 334 -4.00 14.64 19.36
C ALA A 334 -4.52 15.74 20.30
N PRO A 335 -5.80 16.10 20.20
CA PRO A 335 -6.36 17.13 21.07
C PRO A 335 -6.45 16.65 22.51
N THR A 336 -6.05 17.51 23.45
CA THR A 336 -6.20 17.28 24.90
C THR A 336 -7.56 17.73 25.43
N LYS A 337 -8.34 18.43 24.61
CA LYS A 337 -9.68 18.96 24.97
C LYS A 337 -10.70 18.47 23.96
N THR A 338 -11.94 18.36 24.39
CA THR A 338 -13.07 18.00 23.52
C THR A 338 -13.17 18.96 22.33
N LEU A 339 -13.29 18.39 21.14
CA LEU A 339 -13.53 19.13 19.92
C LEU A 339 -15.04 19.29 19.68
N ALA A 340 -15.44 20.46 19.22
CA ALA A 340 -16.83 20.77 18.90
C ALA A 340 -16.91 21.70 17.67
N LYS A 341 -18.11 21.82 17.08
CA LYS A 341 -18.38 22.76 15.99
C LYS A 341 -17.90 24.17 16.34
N GLY A 342 -17.23 24.82 15.41
CA GLY A 342 -16.63 26.16 15.57
C GLY A 342 -15.19 26.16 16.09
N LYS A 343 -14.68 25.05 16.63
CA LYS A 343 -13.26 24.94 17.03
C LYS A 343 -12.35 24.93 15.79
N ARG A 344 -11.13 25.45 15.97
CA ARG A 344 -10.11 25.52 14.94
C ARG A 344 -8.74 25.12 15.50
N GLY A 345 -7.83 24.71 14.61
CA GLY A 345 -6.44 24.45 14.95
C GLY A 345 -5.98 23.02 14.72
N GLU A 346 -4.84 22.68 15.31
CA GLU A 346 -4.14 21.42 15.06
C GLU A 346 -4.93 20.20 15.52
N GLY A 347 -5.60 20.27 16.67
CA GLY A 347 -6.45 19.18 17.15
C GLY A 347 -7.62 18.86 16.21
N VAL A 348 -8.16 19.88 15.51
CA VAL A 348 -9.19 19.65 14.48
C VAL A 348 -8.57 18.99 13.26
N ARG A 349 -7.36 19.41 12.84
CA ARG A 349 -6.63 18.72 11.75
C ARG A 349 -6.33 17.29 12.12
N TRP A 350 -5.97 17.02 13.37
CA TRP A 350 -5.77 15.66 13.88
C TRP A 350 -7.03 14.81 13.67
N LEU A 351 -8.19 15.27 14.10
CA LEU A 351 -9.46 14.58 13.93
C LEU A 351 -9.80 14.35 12.45
N GLN A 352 -9.69 15.39 11.64
CA GLN A 352 -9.98 15.32 10.21
C GLN A 352 -9.05 14.32 9.50
N TRP A 353 -7.78 14.26 9.90
CA TRP A 353 -6.83 13.29 9.40
C TRP A 353 -7.21 11.86 9.82
N GLU A 354 -7.53 11.64 11.10
CA GLU A 354 -7.98 10.34 11.61
C GLU A 354 -9.22 9.82 10.89
N LEU A 355 -10.17 10.69 10.58
CA LEU A 355 -11.34 10.32 9.79
C LEU A 355 -10.95 9.85 8.39
N ASN A 356 -10.03 10.55 7.72
CA ASN A 356 -9.51 10.11 6.43
C ASN A 356 -8.79 8.77 6.52
N ASP A 357 -7.99 8.55 7.55
CA ASP A 357 -7.26 7.29 7.77
C ASP A 357 -8.22 6.10 7.97
N ARG A 358 -9.38 6.36 8.56
CA ARG A 358 -10.46 5.37 8.75
C ARG A 358 -11.41 5.24 7.56
N GLY A 359 -11.06 5.83 6.42
CA GLY A 359 -11.82 5.71 5.19
C GLY A 359 -12.97 6.71 5.01
N PHE A 360 -13.04 7.75 5.85
CA PHE A 360 -14.03 8.81 5.75
C PHE A 360 -13.45 10.08 5.14
N ALA A 361 -13.93 10.49 3.97
CA ALA A 361 -13.39 11.64 3.26
C ALA A 361 -13.71 12.97 3.96
N CYS A 362 -12.71 13.56 4.59
CA CYS A 362 -12.81 14.81 5.34
C CYS A 362 -11.72 15.80 4.89
N SER A 363 -12.08 17.04 4.64
CA SER A 363 -11.09 18.08 4.36
C SER A 363 -10.27 18.38 5.60
N VAL A 364 -8.91 18.35 5.48
CA VAL A 364 -8.00 18.62 6.61
C VAL A 364 -7.62 20.12 6.62
N ASP A 365 -8.60 20.97 6.86
CA ASP A 365 -8.45 22.42 6.88
C ASP A 365 -8.21 23.01 8.29
N GLY A 366 -8.42 22.20 9.32
CA GLY A 366 -8.31 22.61 10.71
C GLY A 366 -9.51 23.40 11.23
N SER A 367 -10.65 23.38 10.54
CA SER A 367 -11.89 24.03 10.97
C SER A 367 -12.98 22.99 11.22
N PHE A 368 -13.49 22.90 12.44
CA PHE A 368 -14.61 22.03 12.77
C PHE A 368 -15.93 22.67 12.30
N GLY A 369 -16.15 22.61 10.99
CA GLY A 369 -17.35 23.10 10.34
C GLY A 369 -18.46 22.04 10.22
N PRO A 370 -19.55 22.36 9.49
CA PRO A 370 -20.62 21.41 9.20
C PRO A 370 -20.12 20.13 8.54
N GLY A 371 -19.22 20.24 7.55
CA GLY A 371 -18.66 19.07 6.85
C GLY A 371 -17.87 18.14 7.77
N THR A 372 -17.04 18.68 8.68
CA THR A 372 -16.33 17.84 9.67
C THR A 372 -17.31 17.15 10.60
N LYS A 373 -18.40 17.85 11.02
CA LYS A 373 -19.45 17.26 11.85
C LYS A 373 -20.14 16.11 11.14
N GLU A 374 -20.53 16.31 9.90
CA GLU A 374 -21.22 15.31 9.06
C GLU A 374 -20.37 14.05 8.90
N VAL A 375 -19.09 14.21 8.56
CA VAL A 375 -18.16 13.08 8.41
C VAL A 375 -17.95 12.36 9.76
N LEU A 376 -17.82 13.08 10.85
CA LEU A 376 -17.69 12.48 12.18
C LEU A 376 -18.94 11.66 12.57
N MET A 377 -20.13 12.18 12.29
CA MET A 377 -21.38 11.44 12.54
C MET A 377 -21.53 10.21 11.64
N ALA A 378 -21.00 10.24 10.42
CA ALA A 378 -20.99 9.08 9.54
C ALA A 378 -19.97 8.00 10.00
N TYR A 379 -18.96 8.40 10.79
CA TYR A 379 -18.01 7.48 11.42
C TYR A 379 -18.60 6.80 12.67
N GLN A 380 -19.40 7.49 13.47
CA GLN A 380 -20.08 6.97 14.66
C GLN A 380 -21.23 6.05 14.33
#